data_fcb1f136f3d28276367350bd60005dca
#
_entry.id   fcb1f136f3d28276367350bd60005dca
#
_cell.length_a   1.000
_cell.length_b   1.000
_cell.length_c   1.000
_cell.angle_alpha   90.00
_cell.angle_beta   90.00
_cell.angle_gamma   90.00
#
_symmetry.space_group_name_H-M   'P 1'
#
loop_
_entity.id
_entity.type
_entity.pdbx_description
1 polymer ?
#
loop_
_entity_poly.entity_id
_entity_poly.type
_entity_poly.pdbx_seq_one_letter_code
_entity_poly.pdbx_strand_id
1 'polypeptide(L)'
;MNIHWFDAAIIVFYLLAITGLGLYSGRRSGESSARYFLAGRALRWPMIGLALFATNISTVHLIGLAASGYDHGMVVGNFEWLAPFLLIVLGLVFAPFYFRSKISTLPEYVEGRYGPGARTVLAIMGVIGALFIHIGVTLYAGAVVFQSFVNIDIVWSILIISVLTLLYTALGGLKAVVVTEAVQTITLLLGSAAVAYFAFVALGEQGINSLEKLTAAAKPEQLSMLRTEGEYTWYAMLLGYPILGIWYWCSDQTIVQRVLAAKTERDAQLGPIFAGFIKILPVLFMVLPGIAAYVLFASSIGDNKDATLVVLIQELLPIGLQGVVVAGLLAALMSTVAGALNSTATLVSIDIVKRINPQTPDRALVLYGRITVAVVLLLAILWSMQGERFGGIFEGINQMIAVLAPPISAVFIWGIFWPRGTSQAALATLIIGFLAGAVVFCMDFPAVSSWFVGVNEQGESIRYFTQVLGIPFMLQAWWLFVLSSAILVVVSLLTPAPDRSTVAQYCWQSPLLVLTEKPLRSVFDPRTLSLLLILVMLVCYSFFI
;
A
#
# COMPACT_ATOMS: atom_id res chain seq x y z
N MET A 1 -17.16 25.02 -6.83
CA MET A 1 -18.50 24.91 -6.18
C MET A 1 -18.30 24.86 -4.69
N ASN A 2 -19.10 25.52 -3.89
CA ASN A 2 -18.97 25.46 -2.44
C ASN A 2 -19.75 24.23 -1.96
N ILE A 3 -19.09 23.33 -1.21
CA ILE A 3 -19.76 22.24 -0.49
C ILE A 3 -20.88 22.81 0.38
N HIS A 4 -22.01 22.11 0.47
CA HIS A 4 -23.11 22.53 1.31
C HIS A 4 -22.66 22.58 2.79
N TRP A 5 -23.12 23.57 3.56
CA TRP A 5 -22.68 23.77 4.95
C TRP A 5 -22.90 22.51 5.82
N PHE A 6 -23.93 21.72 5.54
CA PHE A 6 -24.22 20.48 6.25
C PHE A 6 -23.15 19.41 6.00
N ASP A 7 -22.69 19.27 4.76
CA ASP A 7 -21.59 18.35 4.40
C ASP A 7 -20.26 18.82 5.04
N ALA A 8 -19.98 20.11 5.04
CA ALA A 8 -18.81 20.66 5.72
C ALA A 8 -18.85 20.36 7.25
N ALA A 9 -20.04 20.49 7.87
CA ALA A 9 -20.20 20.15 9.29
C ALA A 9 -19.95 18.66 9.56
N ILE A 10 -20.42 17.76 8.69
CA ILE A 10 -20.15 16.30 8.76
C ILE A 10 -18.64 16.03 8.69
N ILE A 11 -17.95 16.64 7.74
CA ILE A 11 -16.49 16.47 7.57
C ILE A 11 -15.75 16.90 8.83
N VAL A 12 -16.02 18.12 9.32
CA VAL A 12 -15.37 18.65 10.53
C VAL A 12 -15.65 17.78 11.75
N PHE A 13 -16.93 17.39 11.96
CA PHE A 13 -17.31 16.51 13.07
C PHE A 13 -16.56 15.17 12.99
N TYR A 14 -16.51 14.56 11.81
CA TYR A 14 -15.82 13.28 11.61
C TYR A 14 -14.32 13.38 11.90
N LEU A 15 -13.64 14.40 11.38
CA LEU A 15 -12.21 14.60 11.60
C LEU A 15 -11.87 14.81 13.07
N LEU A 16 -12.69 15.57 13.79
CA LEU A 16 -12.53 15.77 15.24
C LEU A 16 -12.82 14.49 16.02
N ALA A 17 -13.89 13.76 15.66
CA ALA A 17 -14.26 12.50 16.31
C ALA A 17 -13.18 11.41 16.13
N ILE A 18 -12.64 11.24 14.92
CA ILE A 18 -11.59 10.25 14.66
C ILE A 18 -10.27 10.62 15.37
N THR A 19 -9.92 11.89 15.40
CA THR A 19 -8.74 12.38 16.12
C THR A 19 -8.92 12.16 17.64
N GLY A 20 -10.08 12.49 18.19
CA GLY A 20 -10.42 12.23 19.60
C GLY A 20 -10.40 10.76 19.96
N LEU A 21 -10.93 9.89 19.09
CA LEU A 21 -10.88 8.43 19.26
C LEU A 21 -9.43 7.91 19.27
N GLY A 22 -8.57 8.42 18.38
CA GLY A 22 -7.16 8.08 18.34
C GLY A 22 -6.44 8.46 19.63
N LEU A 23 -6.62 9.70 20.10
CA LEU A 23 -6.04 10.18 21.35
C LEU A 23 -6.54 9.37 22.57
N TYR A 24 -7.84 9.08 22.64
CA TYR A 24 -8.40 8.28 23.72
C TYR A 24 -7.88 6.86 23.75
N SER A 25 -7.85 6.17 22.59
CA SER A 25 -7.39 4.77 22.50
C SER A 25 -5.89 4.63 22.75
N GLY A 26 -5.10 5.64 22.39
CA GLY A 26 -3.64 5.68 22.55
C GLY A 26 -3.13 6.23 23.88
N ARG A 27 -3.99 6.65 24.81
CA ARG A 27 -3.61 7.37 26.06
C ARG A 27 -2.54 6.70 26.94
N ARG A 28 -2.40 5.37 26.86
CA ARG A 28 -1.41 4.59 27.61
C ARG A 28 -0.26 4.05 26.74
N SER A 29 -0.21 4.42 25.48
CA SER A 29 0.82 3.88 24.57
C SER A 29 2.24 4.32 24.93
N GLY A 30 2.39 5.51 25.50
CA GLY A 30 3.69 6.04 25.92
C GLY A 30 4.33 5.37 27.16
N GLU A 31 3.66 4.40 27.82
CA GLU A 31 4.17 3.73 29.02
C GLU A 31 5.38 2.81 28.72
N SER A 32 5.45 2.23 27.50
CA SER A 32 6.58 1.40 27.06
C SER A 32 6.74 1.39 25.56
N SER A 33 7.95 1.07 25.08
CA SER A 33 8.26 0.90 23.66
C SER A 33 7.39 -0.17 23.00
N ALA A 34 7.16 -1.29 23.66
CA ALA A 34 6.30 -2.37 23.17
C ALA A 34 4.83 -1.92 22.99
N ARG A 35 4.30 -1.08 23.87
CA ARG A 35 2.95 -0.51 23.72
C ARG A 35 2.89 0.52 22.60
N TYR A 36 3.90 1.35 22.50
CA TYR A 36 3.94 2.44 21.50
C TYR A 36 4.10 1.90 20.09
N PHE A 37 5.08 1.02 19.84
CA PHE A 37 5.43 0.54 18.50
C PHE A 37 4.65 -0.71 18.06
N LEU A 38 4.19 -1.56 19.00
CA LEU A 38 3.56 -2.85 18.71
C LEU A 38 2.19 -3.04 19.39
N ALA A 39 1.55 -1.96 19.86
CA ALA A 39 0.26 -2.03 20.57
C ALA A 39 0.23 -3.09 21.70
N GLY A 40 1.38 -3.38 22.33
CA GLY A 40 1.55 -4.43 23.34
C GLY A 40 1.36 -5.85 22.83
N ARG A 41 1.44 -6.09 21.53
CA ARG A 41 1.14 -7.39 20.87
C ARG A 41 -0.24 -7.93 21.27
N ALA A 42 -1.26 -7.09 21.22
CA ALA A 42 -2.61 -7.42 21.67
C ALA A 42 -3.65 -7.41 20.55
N LEU A 43 -3.24 -7.22 19.29
CA LEU A 43 -4.16 -7.11 18.17
C LEU A 43 -4.76 -8.47 17.80
N ARG A 44 -6.07 -8.48 17.55
CA ARG A 44 -6.79 -9.64 17.03
C ARG A 44 -7.02 -9.52 15.53
N TRP A 45 -7.25 -10.65 14.86
CA TRP A 45 -7.37 -10.74 13.40
C TRP A 45 -8.34 -9.76 12.74
N PRO A 46 -9.53 -9.42 13.33
CA PRO A 46 -10.42 -8.45 12.67
C PRO A 46 -9.79 -7.05 12.59
N MET A 47 -9.15 -6.63 13.70
CA MET A 47 -8.46 -5.35 13.75
C MET A 47 -7.24 -5.31 12.82
N ILE A 48 -6.50 -6.42 12.74
CA ILE A 48 -5.35 -6.54 11.84
C ILE A 48 -5.83 -6.42 10.38
N GLY A 49 -6.88 -7.14 10.00
CA GLY A 49 -7.39 -7.12 8.63
C GLY A 49 -7.98 -5.79 8.21
N LEU A 50 -8.78 -5.15 9.07
CA LEU A 50 -9.30 -3.80 8.81
C LEU A 50 -8.16 -2.78 8.70
N ALA A 51 -7.17 -2.86 9.58
CA ALA A 51 -6.03 -1.95 9.56
C ALA A 51 -5.11 -2.16 8.35
N LEU A 52 -4.89 -3.42 7.92
CA LEU A 52 -4.17 -3.73 6.69
C LEU A 52 -4.87 -3.10 5.47
N PHE A 53 -6.18 -3.24 5.41
CA PHE A 53 -6.98 -2.64 4.35
C PHE A 53 -6.90 -1.10 4.39
N ALA A 54 -7.13 -0.47 5.55
CA ALA A 54 -7.09 0.98 5.71
C ALA A 54 -5.73 1.60 5.38
N THR A 55 -4.64 0.92 5.76
CA THR A 55 -3.29 1.41 5.44
C THR A 55 -2.99 1.34 3.94
N ASN A 56 -3.52 0.34 3.26
CA ASN A 56 -3.34 0.18 1.82
C ASN A 56 -4.24 1.14 1.03
N ILE A 57 -5.53 1.17 1.33
CA ILE A 57 -6.48 2.04 0.60
C ILE A 57 -6.35 3.47 1.12
N SER A 58 -5.56 4.25 0.43
CA SER A 58 -5.44 5.70 0.62
C SER A 58 -6.35 6.46 -0.35
N THR A 59 -6.40 7.78 -0.21
CA THR A 59 -7.04 8.67 -1.19
C THR A 59 -6.45 8.49 -2.59
N VAL A 60 -5.15 8.17 -2.70
CA VAL A 60 -4.50 7.81 -3.97
C VAL A 60 -5.20 6.65 -4.66
N HIS A 61 -5.55 5.59 -3.90
CA HIS A 61 -6.26 4.44 -4.46
C HIS A 61 -7.68 4.79 -4.87
N LEU A 62 -8.40 5.59 -4.07
CA LEU A 62 -9.79 5.95 -4.36
C LEU A 62 -9.91 6.80 -5.62
N ILE A 63 -9.14 7.88 -5.70
CA ILE A 63 -9.10 8.76 -6.88
C ILE A 63 -8.48 8.02 -8.05
N GLY A 64 -7.31 7.41 -7.83
CA GLY A 64 -6.54 6.79 -8.88
C GLY A 64 -7.22 5.55 -9.48
N LEU A 65 -7.92 4.72 -8.68
CA LEU A 65 -8.67 3.57 -9.22
C LEU A 65 -9.91 4.02 -9.99
N ALA A 66 -10.59 5.08 -9.56
CA ALA A 66 -11.71 5.65 -10.33
C ALA A 66 -11.21 6.29 -11.63
N ALA A 67 -10.14 7.08 -11.57
CA ALA A 67 -9.51 7.69 -12.74
C ALA A 67 -8.98 6.65 -13.73
N SER A 68 -8.28 5.62 -13.21
CA SER A 68 -7.77 4.53 -14.05
C SER A 68 -8.88 3.63 -14.59
N GLY A 69 -9.99 3.45 -13.83
CA GLY A 69 -11.19 2.77 -14.31
C GLY A 69 -11.84 3.52 -15.48
N TYR A 70 -11.90 4.84 -15.40
CA TYR A 70 -12.37 5.72 -16.47
C TYR A 70 -11.51 5.61 -17.73
N ASP A 71 -10.19 5.61 -17.59
CA ASP A 71 -9.24 5.63 -18.69
C ASP A 71 -8.94 4.24 -19.26
N HIS A 72 -8.52 3.31 -18.40
CA HIS A 72 -8.04 1.98 -18.76
C HIS A 72 -9.07 0.86 -18.56
N GLY A 73 -10.11 1.10 -17.76
CA GLY A 73 -11.14 0.11 -17.46
C GLY A 73 -10.73 -0.93 -16.41
N MET A 74 -11.32 -2.14 -16.51
CA MET A 74 -11.18 -3.21 -15.51
C MET A 74 -9.76 -3.74 -15.34
N VAL A 75 -8.90 -3.61 -16.33
CA VAL A 75 -7.51 -4.12 -16.25
C VAL A 75 -6.75 -3.60 -15.04
N VAL A 76 -7.02 -2.36 -14.60
CA VAL A 76 -6.40 -1.79 -13.38
C VAL A 76 -6.90 -2.45 -12.11
N GLY A 77 -8.04 -3.09 -12.14
CA GLY A 77 -8.56 -3.92 -11.05
C GLY A 77 -7.65 -5.07 -10.67
N ASN A 78 -6.73 -5.49 -11.56
CA ASN A 78 -5.71 -6.47 -11.23
C ASN A 78 -4.81 -6.06 -10.05
N PHE A 79 -4.56 -4.76 -9.83
CA PHE A 79 -3.83 -4.29 -8.65
C PHE A 79 -4.54 -4.66 -7.35
N GLU A 80 -5.86 -4.67 -7.36
CA GLU A 80 -6.68 -5.01 -6.21
C GLU A 80 -6.94 -6.52 -6.09
N TRP A 81 -7.21 -7.21 -7.20
CA TRP A 81 -7.60 -8.62 -7.21
C TRP A 81 -6.42 -9.60 -7.19
N LEU A 82 -5.22 -9.17 -7.50
CA LEU A 82 -4.01 -9.97 -7.25
C LEU A 82 -3.53 -9.86 -5.80
N ALA A 83 -3.91 -8.80 -5.06
CA ALA A 83 -3.53 -8.63 -3.65
C ALA A 83 -4.03 -9.75 -2.72
N PRO A 84 -5.25 -10.32 -2.84
CA PRO A 84 -5.70 -11.47 -2.07
C PRO A 84 -4.73 -12.65 -2.09
N PHE A 85 -4.12 -12.96 -3.24
CA PHE A 85 -3.14 -14.04 -3.35
C PHE A 85 -1.87 -13.74 -2.53
N LEU A 86 -1.39 -12.49 -2.55
CA LEU A 86 -0.23 -12.05 -1.76
C LEU A 86 -0.56 -11.98 -0.25
N LEU A 87 -1.79 -11.65 0.12
CA LEU A 87 -2.26 -11.67 1.50
C LEU A 87 -2.39 -13.11 2.04
N ILE A 88 -2.73 -14.09 1.20
CA ILE A 88 -2.62 -15.51 1.53
C ILE A 88 -1.16 -15.88 1.77
N VAL A 89 -0.24 -15.45 0.91
CA VAL A 89 1.20 -15.67 1.10
C VAL A 89 1.68 -15.02 2.39
N LEU A 90 1.29 -13.78 2.68
CA LEU A 90 1.59 -13.15 3.98
C LEU A 90 1.07 -14.01 5.13
N GLY A 91 -0.20 -14.38 5.12
CA GLY A 91 -0.86 -15.11 6.22
C GLY A 91 -0.30 -16.51 6.45
N LEU A 92 -0.07 -17.26 5.39
CA LEU A 92 0.37 -18.66 5.50
C LEU A 92 1.89 -18.82 5.54
N VAL A 93 2.63 -18.02 4.77
CA VAL A 93 4.08 -18.22 4.58
C VAL A 93 4.90 -17.32 5.50
N PHE A 94 4.65 -16.02 5.53
CA PHE A 94 5.49 -15.04 6.23
C PHE A 94 5.09 -14.83 7.69
N ALA A 95 3.81 -14.66 7.99
CA ALA A 95 3.33 -14.31 9.32
C ALA A 95 3.70 -15.34 10.42
N PRO A 96 3.70 -16.66 10.15
CA PRO A 96 4.17 -17.63 11.14
C PRO A 96 5.62 -17.42 11.57
N PHE A 97 6.53 -17.12 10.62
CA PHE A 97 7.92 -16.81 10.93
C PHE A 97 8.05 -15.54 11.75
N TYR A 98 7.42 -14.48 11.31
CA TYR A 98 7.46 -13.19 11.99
C TYR A 98 6.96 -13.30 13.42
N PHE A 99 5.86 -14.03 13.62
CA PHE A 99 5.29 -14.24 14.96
C PHE A 99 6.20 -15.09 15.86
N ARG A 100 6.71 -16.23 15.35
CA ARG A 100 7.58 -17.16 16.10
C ARG A 100 8.93 -16.52 16.45
N SER A 101 9.49 -15.72 15.56
CA SER A 101 10.77 -15.03 15.77
C SER A 101 10.66 -13.85 16.73
N LYS A 102 9.45 -13.44 17.13
CA LYS A 102 9.18 -12.33 18.07
C LYS A 102 9.85 -11.01 17.68
N ILE A 103 10.11 -10.81 16.41
CA ILE A 103 10.72 -9.59 15.88
C ILE A 103 9.80 -8.38 16.11
N SER A 104 10.38 -7.20 16.20
CA SER A 104 9.64 -5.92 16.29
C SER A 104 9.57 -5.21 14.95
N THR A 105 10.56 -5.50 14.09
CA THR A 105 10.69 -4.89 12.76
C THR A 105 11.13 -5.93 11.73
N LEU A 106 10.83 -5.69 10.45
CA LEU A 106 11.30 -6.56 9.38
C LEU A 106 12.83 -6.50 9.17
N PRO A 107 13.50 -5.36 9.36
CA PRO A 107 14.97 -5.36 9.41
C PRO A 107 15.56 -6.28 10.49
N GLU A 108 14.90 -6.48 11.65
CA GLU A 108 15.34 -7.49 12.65
C GLU A 108 15.30 -8.92 12.09
N TYR A 109 14.27 -9.26 11.29
CA TYR A 109 14.23 -10.56 10.61
C TYR A 109 15.42 -10.70 9.65
N VAL A 110 15.69 -9.68 8.85
CA VAL A 110 16.79 -9.70 7.88
C VAL A 110 18.14 -9.77 8.59
N GLU A 111 18.31 -9.14 9.77
CA GLU A 111 19.52 -9.30 10.59
C GLU A 111 19.71 -10.74 11.06
N GLY A 112 18.67 -11.36 11.60
CA GLY A 112 18.73 -12.75 12.04
C GLY A 112 19.07 -13.72 10.91
N ARG A 113 18.63 -13.42 9.68
CA ARG A 113 18.84 -14.26 8.51
C ARG A 113 20.17 -13.99 7.81
N TYR A 114 20.60 -12.71 7.69
CA TYR A 114 21.69 -12.28 6.84
C TYR A 114 22.72 -11.38 7.56
N GLY A 115 22.41 -10.94 8.77
CA GLY A 115 23.33 -10.13 9.57
C GLY A 115 23.09 -8.62 9.47
N PRO A 116 23.93 -7.85 10.20
CA PRO A 116 23.67 -6.46 10.54
C PRO A 116 23.73 -5.48 9.36
N GLY A 117 24.52 -5.75 8.32
CA GLY A 117 24.62 -4.86 7.16
C GLY A 117 23.31 -4.76 6.38
N ALA A 118 22.69 -5.91 6.10
CA ALA A 118 21.42 -5.96 5.40
C ALA A 118 20.28 -5.30 6.20
N ARG A 119 20.24 -5.44 7.55
CA ARG A 119 19.32 -4.74 8.44
C ARG A 119 19.39 -3.23 8.26
N THR A 120 20.61 -2.67 8.26
CA THR A 120 20.80 -1.21 8.17
C THR A 120 20.31 -0.66 6.84
N VAL A 121 20.68 -1.31 5.73
CA VAL A 121 20.23 -0.89 4.39
C VAL A 121 18.72 -0.97 4.28
N LEU A 122 18.12 -2.06 4.73
CA LEU A 122 16.66 -2.22 4.68
C LEU A 122 15.92 -1.19 5.56
N ALA A 123 16.44 -0.88 6.76
CA ALA A 123 15.83 0.14 7.62
C ALA A 123 15.86 1.52 6.97
N ILE A 124 16.99 1.91 6.36
CA ILE A 124 17.13 3.18 5.65
C ILE A 124 16.17 3.24 4.46
N MET A 125 16.13 2.17 3.65
CA MET A 125 15.21 2.10 2.49
C MET A 125 13.74 2.09 2.91
N GLY A 126 13.41 1.46 4.04
CA GLY A 126 12.06 1.51 4.61
C GLY A 126 11.64 2.93 5.02
N VAL A 127 12.55 3.71 5.62
CA VAL A 127 12.30 5.13 5.95
C VAL A 127 12.12 5.97 4.67
N ILE A 128 12.96 5.77 3.67
CA ILE A 128 12.87 6.45 2.37
C ILE A 128 11.54 6.10 1.68
N GLY A 129 11.19 4.82 1.59
CA GLY A 129 9.93 4.37 1.01
C GLY A 129 8.70 4.94 1.74
N ALA A 130 8.73 4.96 3.07
CA ALA A 130 7.65 5.56 3.86
C ALA A 130 7.50 7.06 3.58
N LEU A 131 8.62 7.81 3.55
CA LEU A 131 8.62 9.25 3.31
C LEU A 131 8.09 9.60 1.92
N PHE A 132 8.69 9.02 0.88
CA PHE A 132 8.44 9.43 -0.50
C PHE A 132 7.19 8.77 -1.08
N ILE A 133 6.98 7.47 -0.84
CA ILE A 133 5.88 6.70 -1.43
C ILE A 133 4.62 6.83 -0.58
N HIS A 134 4.67 6.40 0.69
CA HIS A 134 3.45 6.30 1.51
C HIS A 134 2.94 7.64 2.03
N ILE A 135 3.82 8.57 2.44
CA ILE A 135 3.39 9.82 3.07
C ILE A 135 3.27 10.93 2.03
N GLY A 136 4.34 11.21 1.30
CA GLY A 136 4.43 12.40 0.45
C GLY A 136 3.40 12.43 -0.68
N VAL A 137 3.30 11.33 -1.45
CA VAL A 137 2.30 11.24 -2.54
C VAL A 137 0.87 11.25 -1.98
N THR A 138 0.65 10.56 -0.84
CA THR A 138 -0.67 10.51 -0.21
C THR A 138 -1.13 11.87 0.30
N LEU A 139 -0.23 12.68 0.90
CA LEU A 139 -0.55 14.05 1.34
C LEU A 139 -0.95 14.94 0.17
N TYR A 140 -0.24 14.86 -0.96
CA TYR A 140 -0.60 15.61 -2.16
C TYR A 140 -1.98 15.21 -2.70
N ALA A 141 -2.21 13.91 -2.88
CA ALA A 141 -3.49 13.40 -3.36
C ALA A 141 -4.67 13.85 -2.49
N GLY A 142 -4.49 13.81 -1.17
CA GLY A 142 -5.52 14.28 -0.25
C GLY A 142 -5.75 15.78 -0.29
N ALA A 143 -4.70 16.57 -0.51
CA ALA A 143 -4.82 18.02 -0.62
C ALA A 143 -5.60 18.40 -1.90
N VAL A 144 -5.40 17.69 -3.01
CA VAL A 144 -6.18 17.86 -4.25
C VAL A 144 -7.67 17.61 -3.98
N VAL A 145 -8.02 16.56 -3.23
CA VAL A 145 -9.42 16.30 -2.83
C VAL A 145 -9.97 17.42 -1.97
N PHE A 146 -9.22 17.84 -0.95
CA PHE A 146 -9.66 18.89 -0.04
C PHE A 146 -9.91 20.20 -0.79
N GLN A 147 -9.03 20.56 -1.71
CA GLN A 147 -9.19 21.71 -2.58
C GLN A 147 -10.45 21.60 -3.45
N SER A 148 -10.68 20.43 -4.06
CA SER A 148 -11.81 20.22 -4.97
C SER A 148 -13.18 20.34 -4.30
N PHE A 149 -13.30 19.91 -3.03
CA PHE A 149 -14.57 19.93 -2.31
C PHE A 149 -14.74 21.13 -1.39
N VAL A 150 -13.69 21.52 -0.65
CA VAL A 150 -13.76 22.55 0.39
C VAL A 150 -13.26 23.90 -0.10
N ASN A 151 -12.63 23.93 -1.29
CA ASN A 151 -12.04 25.14 -1.88
C ASN A 151 -10.97 25.81 -0.99
N ILE A 152 -10.23 24.99 -0.24
CA ILE A 152 -9.08 25.43 0.55
C ILE A 152 -7.82 25.17 -0.28
N ASP A 153 -6.90 26.12 -0.27
CA ASP A 153 -5.60 25.99 -0.94
C ASP A 153 -4.86 24.69 -0.55
N ILE A 154 -4.12 24.10 -1.50
CA ILE A 154 -3.41 22.82 -1.33
C ILE A 154 -2.48 22.86 -0.11
N VAL A 155 -1.75 23.97 0.10
CA VAL A 155 -0.80 24.10 1.21
C VAL A 155 -1.51 24.05 2.56
N TRP A 156 -2.62 24.78 2.71
CA TRP A 156 -3.41 24.77 3.93
C TRP A 156 -4.08 23.41 4.16
N SER A 157 -4.53 22.76 3.10
CA SER A 157 -5.09 21.41 3.15
C SER A 157 -4.08 20.40 3.68
N ILE A 158 -2.85 20.41 3.14
CA ILE A 158 -1.74 19.57 3.62
C ILE A 158 -1.46 19.83 5.11
N LEU A 159 -1.39 21.10 5.52
CA LEU A 159 -1.07 21.47 6.91
C LEU A 159 -2.16 21.01 7.88
N ILE A 160 -3.44 21.24 7.59
CA ILE A 160 -4.56 20.83 8.44
C ILE A 160 -4.54 19.32 8.68
N ILE A 161 -4.46 18.55 7.60
CA ILE A 161 -4.47 17.09 7.66
C ILE A 161 -3.23 16.58 8.41
N SER A 162 -2.07 17.17 8.14
CA SER A 162 -0.81 16.81 8.79
C SER A 162 -0.86 17.03 10.29
N VAL A 163 -1.38 18.18 10.75
CA VAL A 163 -1.51 18.48 12.20
C VAL A 163 -2.45 17.48 12.87
N LEU A 164 -3.63 17.22 12.29
CA LEU A 164 -4.59 16.26 12.86
C LEU A 164 -3.98 14.86 12.95
N THR A 165 -3.30 14.41 11.89
CA THR A 165 -2.65 13.09 11.85
C THR A 165 -1.48 13.01 12.84
N LEU A 166 -0.67 14.06 12.94
CA LEU A 166 0.45 14.16 13.89
C LEU A 166 -0.02 13.97 15.34
N LEU A 167 -1.11 14.64 15.72
CA LEU A 167 -1.59 14.65 17.10
C LEU A 167 -1.86 13.24 17.61
N TYR A 168 -2.70 12.45 16.93
CA TYR A 168 -3.03 11.14 17.45
C TYR A 168 -1.94 10.09 17.19
N THR A 169 -1.13 10.23 16.12
CA THR A 169 -0.06 9.28 15.80
C THR A 169 1.11 9.43 16.79
N ALA A 170 1.60 10.66 16.99
CA ALA A 170 2.73 10.92 17.88
C ALA A 170 2.40 10.64 19.36
N LEU A 171 1.16 10.91 19.79
CA LEU A 171 0.75 10.67 21.17
C LEU A 171 0.23 9.26 21.41
N GLY A 172 -0.45 8.67 20.42
CA GLY A 172 -1.19 7.44 20.58
C GLY A 172 -0.48 6.16 20.10
N GLY A 173 0.58 6.26 19.29
CA GLY A 173 1.32 5.10 18.74
C GLY A 173 0.43 4.12 17.96
N LEU A 174 0.92 2.89 17.74
CA LEU A 174 0.25 1.90 16.88
C LEU A 174 -1.19 1.58 17.30
N LYS A 175 -1.50 1.56 18.61
CA LYS A 175 -2.85 1.26 19.06
C LYS A 175 -3.86 2.33 18.61
N ALA A 176 -3.50 3.60 18.68
CA ALA A 176 -4.34 4.69 18.19
C ALA A 176 -4.57 4.55 16.68
N VAL A 177 -3.48 4.34 15.93
CA VAL A 177 -3.50 4.16 14.49
C VAL A 177 -4.46 3.02 14.09
N VAL A 178 -4.29 1.81 14.64
CA VAL A 178 -5.12 0.64 14.28
C VAL A 178 -6.60 0.82 14.64
N VAL A 179 -6.90 1.47 15.78
CA VAL A 179 -8.30 1.71 16.17
C VAL A 179 -8.98 2.72 15.25
N THR A 180 -8.28 3.81 14.89
CA THR A 180 -8.80 4.77 13.92
C THR A 180 -8.93 4.15 12.53
N GLU A 181 -7.95 3.38 12.07
CA GLU A 181 -7.97 2.64 10.81
C GLU A 181 -9.18 1.73 10.67
N ALA A 182 -9.57 1.01 11.73
CA ALA A 182 -10.73 0.14 11.69
C ALA A 182 -12.05 0.91 11.44
N VAL A 183 -12.24 2.05 12.09
CA VAL A 183 -13.42 2.91 11.86
C VAL A 183 -13.37 3.55 10.47
N GLN A 184 -12.21 4.01 10.07
CA GLN A 184 -11.97 4.63 8.77
C GLN A 184 -12.25 3.65 7.62
N THR A 185 -11.86 2.38 7.75
CA THR A 185 -12.18 1.32 6.78
C THR A 185 -13.69 1.18 6.57
N ILE A 186 -14.47 1.14 7.65
CA ILE A 186 -15.92 0.99 7.56
C ILE A 186 -16.54 2.20 6.86
N THR A 187 -16.14 3.41 7.27
CA THR A 187 -16.65 4.66 6.65
C THR A 187 -16.32 4.72 5.16
N LEU A 188 -15.11 4.35 4.81
CA LEU A 188 -14.63 4.33 3.43
C LEU A 188 -15.40 3.34 2.56
N LEU A 189 -15.60 2.11 3.04
CA LEU A 189 -16.34 1.08 2.31
C LEU A 189 -17.79 1.48 2.11
N LEU A 190 -18.44 2.04 3.13
CA LEU A 190 -19.81 2.53 3.02
C LEU A 190 -19.93 3.71 2.06
N GLY A 191 -18.99 4.65 2.11
CA GLY A 191 -18.94 5.78 1.19
C GLY A 191 -18.72 5.35 -0.26
N SER A 192 -17.75 4.46 -0.51
CA SER A 192 -17.49 3.94 -1.85
C SER A 192 -18.63 3.10 -2.41
N ALA A 193 -19.31 2.30 -1.56
CA ALA A 193 -20.51 1.56 -1.93
C ALA A 193 -21.66 2.50 -2.31
N ALA A 194 -21.80 3.63 -1.61
CA ALA A 194 -22.80 4.64 -1.96
C ALA A 194 -22.51 5.27 -3.33
N VAL A 195 -21.26 5.65 -3.62
CA VAL A 195 -20.87 6.17 -4.95
C VAL A 195 -21.21 5.14 -6.03
N ALA A 196 -20.84 3.87 -5.83
CA ALA A 196 -21.13 2.79 -6.77
C ALA A 196 -22.64 2.62 -6.98
N TYR A 197 -23.43 2.61 -5.90
CA TYR A 197 -24.86 2.47 -5.98
C TYR A 197 -25.51 3.58 -6.82
N PHE A 198 -25.19 4.84 -6.55
CA PHE A 198 -25.76 5.95 -7.30
C PHE A 198 -25.27 5.99 -8.76
N ALA A 199 -24.02 5.58 -9.03
CA ALA A 199 -23.52 5.46 -10.39
C ALA A 199 -24.29 4.39 -11.20
N PHE A 200 -24.59 3.24 -10.59
CA PHE A 200 -25.39 2.20 -11.25
C PHE A 200 -26.87 2.57 -11.38
N VAL A 201 -27.44 3.32 -10.45
CA VAL A 201 -28.79 3.88 -10.58
C VAL A 201 -28.86 4.82 -11.79
N ALA A 202 -27.90 5.75 -11.91
CA ALA A 202 -27.82 6.68 -13.03
C ALA A 202 -27.63 5.97 -14.39
N LEU A 203 -26.84 4.90 -14.46
CA LEU A 203 -26.76 4.04 -15.65
C LEU A 203 -28.10 3.39 -15.97
N GLY A 204 -28.83 2.89 -14.95
CA GLY A 204 -30.14 2.30 -15.10
C GLY A 204 -31.18 3.26 -15.66
N GLU A 205 -31.14 4.53 -15.25
CA GLU A 205 -32.00 5.61 -15.81
C GLU A 205 -31.73 5.87 -17.29
N GLN A 206 -30.51 5.62 -17.77
CA GLN A 206 -30.16 5.64 -19.21
C GLN A 206 -30.46 4.32 -19.94
N GLY A 207 -31.10 3.36 -19.26
CA GLY A 207 -31.44 2.06 -19.82
C GLY A 207 -30.30 1.03 -19.82
N ILE A 208 -29.15 1.35 -19.18
CA ILE A 208 -27.97 0.48 -19.07
C ILE A 208 -28.06 -0.29 -17.75
N ASN A 209 -28.80 -1.40 -17.76
CA ASN A 209 -29.15 -2.19 -16.57
C ASN A 209 -28.57 -3.62 -16.57
N SER A 210 -27.62 -3.89 -17.46
CA SER A 210 -26.90 -5.15 -17.51
C SER A 210 -25.43 -4.93 -17.86
N LEU A 211 -24.56 -5.92 -17.53
CA LEU A 211 -23.16 -5.88 -17.88
C LEU A 211 -22.95 -5.83 -19.40
N GLU A 212 -23.76 -6.56 -20.17
CA GLU A 212 -23.74 -6.56 -21.63
C GLU A 212 -24.00 -5.17 -22.21
N LYS A 213 -25.00 -4.44 -21.69
CA LYS A 213 -25.29 -3.06 -22.12
C LYS A 213 -24.19 -2.09 -21.71
N LEU A 214 -23.59 -2.29 -20.55
CA LEU A 214 -22.43 -1.49 -20.13
C LEU A 214 -21.23 -1.73 -21.05
N THR A 215 -20.96 -2.98 -21.46
CA THR A 215 -19.93 -3.33 -22.44
C THR A 215 -20.18 -2.65 -23.79
N ALA A 216 -21.43 -2.59 -24.21
CA ALA A 216 -21.80 -1.94 -25.47
C ALA A 216 -21.70 -0.38 -25.43
N ALA A 217 -21.92 0.22 -24.26
CA ALA A 217 -21.86 1.66 -24.04
C ALA A 217 -20.44 2.17 -23.74
N ALA A 218 -19.59 1.34 -23.15
CA ALA A 218 -18.19 1.62 -22.87
C ALA A 218 -17.30 1.28 -24.07
N LYS A 219 -15.98 1.54 -23.99
CA LYS A 219 -15.02 1.03 -24.98
C LYS A 219 -14.97 -0.51 -24.88
N PRO A 220 -14.85 -1.23 -26.00
CA PRO A 220 -14.90 -2.71 -26.01
C PRO A 220 -13.95 -3.39 -25.01
N GLU A 221 -12.79 -2.75 -24.77
CA GLU A 221 -11.75 -3.31 -23.90
C GLU A 221 -11.90 -2.94 -22.43
N GLN A 222 -12.79 -1.98 -22.09
CA GLN A 222 -12.85 -1.45 -20.71
C GLN A 222 -13.33 -2.47 -19.67
N LEU A 223 -14.08 -3.50 -20.07
CA LEU A 223 -14.57 -4.51 -19.14
C LEU A 223 -13.71 -5.79 -19.08
N SER A 224 -12.58 -5.85 -19.82
CA SER A 224 -11.65 -6.98 -19.74
C SER A 224 -10.53 -6.75 -18.72
N MET A 225 -10.27 -7.77 -17.90
CA MET A 225 -9.10 -7.85 -17.02
C MET A 225 -7.82 -8.29 -17.76
N LEU A 226 -7.97 -8.87 -18.95
CA LEU A 226 -6.87 -9.38 -19.76
C LEU A 226 -6.60 -8.45 -20.95
N ARG A 227 -5.41 -7.87 -20.98
CA ARG A 227 -4.91 -7.06 -22.09
C ARG A 227 -3.69 -7.70 -22.71
N THR A 228 -3.61 -7.69 -24.04
CA THR A 228 -2.45 -8.16 -24.81
C THR A 228 -1.52 -7.03 -25.21
N GLU A 229 -2.02 -5.78 -25.19
CA GLU A 229 -1.31 -4.58 -25.63
C GLU A 229 -1.37 -3.49 -24.55
N GLY A 230 -0.48 -2.52 -24.63
CA GLY A 230 -0.39 -1.37 -23.71
C GLY A 230 0.43 -1.66 -22.44
N GLU A 231 0.30 -0.79 -21.45
CA GLU A 231 1.13 -0.84 -20.22
C GLU A 231 0.75 -1.98 -19.27
N TYR A 232 -0.53 -2.41 -19.26
CA TYR A 232 -1.09 -3.40 -18.33
C TYR A 232 -1.37 -4.74 -19.01
N THR A 233 -0.42 -5.23 -19.80
CA THR A 233 -0.56 -6.56 -20.44
C THR A 233 -0.62 -7.67 -19.38
N TRP A 234 -1.40 -8.73 -19.67
CA TRP A 234 -1.60 -9.82 -18.72
C TRP A 234 -0.28 -10.44 -18.22
N TYR A 235 0.70 -10.59 -19.10
CA TYR A 235 2.01 -11.14 -18.74
C TYR A 235 2.85 -10.15 -17.91
N ALA A 236 2.75 -8.84 -18.16
CA ALA A 236 3.41 -7.82 -17.34
C ALA A 236 2.82 -7.79 -15.93
N MET A 237 1.49 -7.88 -15.83
CA MET A 237 0.80 -7.97 -14.53
C MET A 237 1.16 -9.27 -13.80
N LEU A 238 1.13 -10.42 -14.48
CA LEU A 238 1.42 -11.71 -13.86
C LEU A 238 2.88 -11.83 -13.39
N LEU A 239 3.83 -11.26 -14.10
CA LEU A 239 5.25 -11.32 -13.76
C LEU A 239 5.65 -10.21 -12.77
N GLY A 240 5.19 -8.98 -13.00
CA GLY A 240 5.61 -7.82 -12.23
C GLY A 240 4.86 -7.67 -10.91
N TYR A 241 3.53 -7.82 -10.91
CA TYR A 241 2.74 -7.58 -9.71
C TYR A 241 3.14 -8.45 -8.51
N PRO A 242 3.42 -9.77 -8.62
CA PRO A 242 3.86 -10.55 -7.48
C PRO A 242 5.13 -10.00 -6.82
N ILE A 243 6.03 -9.40 -7.58
CA ILE A 243 7.27 -8.82 -7.06
C ILE A 243 6.96 -7.57 -6.22
N LEU A 244 6.15 -6.66 -6.75
CA LEU A 244 5.68 -5.49 -6.03
C LEU A 244 4.86 -5.90 -4.80
N GLY A 245 3.98 -6.89 -4.96
CA GLY A 245 3.11 -7.37 -3.90
C GLY A 245 3.83 -8.11 -2.78
N ILE A 246 4.90 -8.86 -3.06
CA ILE A 246 5.75 -9.45 -1.99
C ILE A 246 6.43 -8.34 -1.18
N TRP A 247 6.97 -7.33 -1.84
CA TRP A 247 7.49 -6.19 -1.10
C TRP A 247 6.40 -5.54 -0.27
N TYR A 248 5.31 -5.12 -0.89
CA TYR A 248 4.28 -4.33 -0.25
C TYR A 248 3.58 -5.08 0.89
N TRP A 249 3.06 -6.28 0.62
CA TRP A 249 2.26 -7.04 1.58
C TRP A 249 3.09 -7.83 2.58
N CYS A 250 4.26 -8.34 2.18
CA CYS A 250 5.01 -9.29 2.99
C CYS A 250 6.30 -8.71 3.61
N SER A 251 6.85 -7.62 3.08
CA SER A 251 8.15 -7.09 3.49
C SER A 251 8.23 -5.58 3.69
N ASP A 252 7.12 -4.84 3.58
CA ASP A 252 7.05 -3.44 3.98
C ASP A 252 6.65 -3.33 5.45
N GLN A 253 7.47 -2.62 6.24
CA GLN A 253 7.22 -2.38 7.66
C GLN A 253 5.89 -1.66 7.88
N THR A 254 5.50 -0.72 7.00
CA THR A 254 4.25 0.04 7.11
C THR A 254 3.03 -0.88 7.13
N ILE A 255 3.06 -1.94 6.35
CA ILE A 255 1.96 -2.91 6.26
C ILE A 255 2.10 -3.99 7.34
N VAL A 256 3.27 -4.65 7.41
CA VAL A 256 3.46 -5.86 8.22
C VAL A 256 3.44 -5.57 9.73
N GLN A 257 3.68 -4.34 10.16
CA GLN A 257 3.71 -3.96 11.58
C GLN A 257 2.43 -4.36 12.34
N ARG A 258 1.25 -4.36 11.68
CA ARG A 258 -0.02 -4.83 12.27
C ARG A 258 0.02 -6.32 12.56
N VAL A 259 0.64 -7.09 11.68
CA VAL A 259 0.82 -8.55 11.82
C VAL A 259 1.81 -8.84 12.96
N LEU A 260 2.90 -8.07 13.07
CA LEU A 260 3.88 -8.20 14.17
C LEU A 260 3.27 -7.91 15.55
N ALA A 261 2.21 -7.09 15.59
CA ALA A 261 1.47 -6.74 16.81
C ALA A 261 0.35 -7.74 17.17
N ALA A 262 0.24 -8.87 16.45
CA ALA A 262 -0.78 -9.89 16.69
C ALA A 262 -0.66 -10.53 18.07
N LYS A 263 -1.82 -10.86 18.68
CA LYS A 263 -1.88 -11.52 19.98
C LYS A 263 -1.49 -13.00 19.90
N THR A 264 -1.88 -13.67 18.83
CA THR A 264 -1.60 -15.09 18.61
C THR A 264 -1.11 -15.32 17.17
N GLU A 265 -0.42 -16.44 16.92
CA GLU A 265 -0.02 -16.84 15.57
C GLU A 265 -1.23 -16.94 14.63
N ARG A 266 -2.37 -17.45 15.15
CA ARG A 266 -3.61 -17.53 14.39
C ARG A 266 -4.16 -16.15 14.02
N ASP A 267 -4.06 -15.17 14.92
CA ASP A 267 -4.47 -13.78 14.60
C ASP A 267 -3.57 -13.18 13.52
N ALA A 268 -2.26 -13.47 13.57
CA ALA A 268 -1.31 -13.04 12.55
C ALA A 268 -1.60 -13.64 11.16
N GLN A 269 -2.12 -14.87 11.12
CA GLN A 269 -2.50 -15.56 9.87
C GLN A 269 -3.86 -15.09 9.34
N LEU A 270 -4.88 -15.04 10.21
CA LEU A 270 -6.25 -14.73 9.80
C LEU A 270 -6.44 -13.25 9.42
N GLY A 271 -5.70 -12.33 10.01
CA GLY A 271 -5.78 -10.90 9.69
C GLY A 271 -5.56 -10.61 8.21
N PRO A 272 -4.43 -11.03 7.62
CA PRO A 272 -4.19 -10.88 6.18
C PRO A 272 -5.24 -11.56 5.29
N ILE A 273 -5.67 -12.78 5.63
CA ILE A 273 -6.69 -13.51 4.84
C ILE A 273 -8.01 -12.74 4.86
N PHE A 274 -8.41 -12.19 6.00
CA PHE A 274 -9.60 -11.35 6.12
C PHE A 274 -9.46 -10.06 5.30
N ALA A 275 -8.29 -9.40 5.33
CA ALA A 275 -8.01 -8.27 4.44
C ALA A 275 -8.16 -8.67 2.97
N GLY A 276 -7.74 -9.89 2.59
CA GLY A 276 -7.92 -10.42 1.24
C GLY A 276 -9.38 -10.50 0.80
N PHE A 277 -10.30 -10.91 1.66
CA PHE A 277 -11.73 -10.86 1.36
C PHE A 277 -12.24 -9.42 1.16
N ILE A 278 -11.79 -8.49 1.99
CA ILE A 278 -12.19 -7.07 1.85
C ILE A 278 -11.64 -6.49 0.55
N LYS A 279 -10.46 -6.91 0.10
CA LYS A 279 -9.79 -6.44 -1.14
C LYS A 279 -10.53 -6.80 -2.43
N ILE A 280 -11.58 -7.60 -2.37
CA ILE A 280 -12.46 -7.85 -3.52
C ILE A 280 -13.30 -6.60 -3.82
N LEU A 281 -13.70 -5.86 -2.80
CA LEU A 281 -14.66 -4.76 -2.90
C LEU A 281 -14.18 -3.52 -3.67
N PRO A 282 -12.89 -3.09 -3.60
CA PRO A 282 -12.43 -1.89 -4.32
C PRO A 282 -12.66 -1.92 -5.83
N VAL A 283 -12.54 -3.06 -6.48
CA VAL A 283 -12.83 -3.17 -7.92
C VAL A 283 -14.30 -2.85 -8.20
N LEU A 284 -15.21 -3.36 -7.36
CA LEU A 284 -16.65 -3.15 -7.51
C LEU A 284 -17.08 -1.73 -7.15
N PHE A 285 -16.41 -1.10 -6.16
CA PHE A 285 -16.83 0.18 -5.59
C PHE A 285 -16.01 1.38 -6.07
N MET A 286 -14.90 1.15 -6.78
CA MET A 286 -14.00 2.21 -7.25
C MET A 286 -13.74 2.10 -8.77
N VAL A 287 -13.31 0.92 -9.27
CA VAL A 287 -12.97 0.76 -10.69
C VAL A 287 -14.22 0.77 -11.56
N LEU A 288 -15.23 -0.03 -11.23
CA LEU A 288 -16.49 -0.06 -12.00
C LEU A 288 -17.22 1.30 -12.03
N PRO A 289 -17.33 2.06 -10.93
CA PRO A 289 -17.84 3.44 -11.01
C PRO A 289 -17.01 4.36 -11.90
N GLY A 290 -15.70 4.15 -12.01
CA GLY A 290 -14.87 4.86 -12.98
C GLY A 290 -15.28 4.59 -14.43
N ILE A 291 -15.58 3.34 -14.77
CA ILE A 291 -16.14 2.97 -16.09
C ILE A 291 -17.53 3.58 -16.28
N ALA A 292 -18.38 3.56 -15.23
CA ALA A 292 -19.69 4.22 -15.27
C ALA A 292 -19.55 5.73 -15.53
N ALA A 293 -18.56 6.38 -14.92
CA ALA A 293 -18.28 7.80 -15.17
C ALA A 293 -17.85 8.08 -16.62
N TYR A 294 -17.13 7.17 -17.25
CA TYR A 294 -16.82 7.29 -18.69
C TYR A 294 -18.10 7.33 -19.54
N VAL A 295 -19.08 6.50 -19.22
CA VAL A 295 -20.36 6.45 -19.95
C VAL A 295 -21.24 7.68 -19.64
N LEU A 296 -21.29 8.10 -18.36
CA LEU A 296 -22.21 9.13 -17.88
C LEU A 296 -21.66 10.56 -18.10
N PHE A 297 -20.36 10.77 -17.90
CA PHE A 297 -19.74 12.09 -17.70
C PHE A 297 -18.48 12.34 -18.53
N ALA A 298 -18.27 11.61 -19.65
CA ALA A 298 -17.08 11.77 -20.47
C ALA A 298 -16.86 13.23 -20.93
N SER A 299 -17.93 13.95 -21.27
CA SER A 299 -17.86 15.37 -21.70
C SER A 299 -17.46 16.33 -20.57
N SER A 300 -17.78 16.00 -19.33
CA SER A 300 -17.48 16.84 -18.16
C SER A 300 -16.08 16.57 -17.59
N ILE A 301 -15.61 15.34 -17.68
CA ILE A 301 -14.31 14.89 -17.16
C ILE A 301 -13.20 15.19 -18.17
N GLY A 302 -13.44 14.88 -19.46
CA GLY A 302 -12.47 15.08 -20.55
C GLY A 302 -11.12 14.41 -20.24
N ASP A 303 -10.03 15.17 -20.42
CA ASP A 303 -8.66 14.69 -20.19
C ASP A 303 -8.24 14.73 -18.70
N ASN A 304 -9.02 15.40 -17.83
CA ASN A 304 -8.72 15.48 -16.41
C ASN A 304 -9.27 14.24 -15.65
N LYS A 305 -8.65 13.10 -15.88
CA LYS A 305 -9.07 11.80 -15.33
C LYS A 305 -9.15 11.76 -13.81
N ASP A 306 -8.26 12.48 -13.11
CA ASP A 306 -8.25 12.55 -11.65
C ASP A 306 -9.51 13.24 -11.07
N ALA A 307 -10.28 13.97 -11.89
CA ALA A 307 -11.57 14.52 -11.51
C ALA A 307 -12.70 13.47 -11.47
N THR A 308 -12.50 12.25 -11.96
CA THR A 308 -13.55 11.23 -12.11
C THR A 308 -14.34 11.01 -10.82
N LEU A 309 -13.68 10.73 -9.71
CA LEU A 309 -14.35 10.49 -8.43
C LEU A 309 -15.03 11.76 -7.90
N VAL A 310 -14.42 12.91 -8.10
CA VAL A 310 -14.98 14.21 -7.68
C VAL A 310 -16.29 14.48 -8.42
N VAL A 311 -16.34 14.27 -9.73
CA VAL A 311 -17.54 14.42 -10.57
C VAL A 311 -18.63 13.45 -10.14
N LEU A 312 -18.31 12.16 -9.93
CA LEU A 312 -19.28 11.17 -9.43
C LEU A 312 -19.90 11.60 -8.11
N ILE A 313 -19.13 12.12 -7.17
CA ILE A 313 -19.62 12.56 -5.86
C ILE A 313 -20.52 13.78 -6.02
N GLN A 314 -20.11 14.77 -6.81
CA GLN A 314 -20.81 16.04 -6.96
C GLN A 314 -22.13 15.91 -7.74
N GLU A 315 -22.12 15.11 -8.82
CA GLU A 315 -23.28 14.98 -9.71
C GLU A 315 -24.32 13.95 -9.23
N LEU A 316 -23.87 12.91 -8.50
CA LEU A 316 -24.77 11.80 -8.17
C LEU A 316 -25.21 11.77 -6.71
N LEU A 317 -24.41 12.25 -5.77
CA LEU A 317 -24.72 12.06 -4.36
C LEU A 317 -25.59 13.19 -3.79
N PRO A 318 -26.61 12.88 -2.98
CA PRO A 318 -27.39 13.89 -2.28
C PRO A 318 -26.56 14.58 -1.16
N ILE A 319 -27.02 15.79 -0.78
CA ILE A 319 -26.50 16.52 0.36
C ILE A 319 -26.51 15.64 1.62
N GLY A 320 -25.48 15.72 2.43
CA GLY A 320 -25.23 14.89 3.61
C GLY A 320 -24.41 13.65 3.26
N LEU A 321 -24.69 12.95 2.17
CA LEU A 321 -23.91 11.80 1.76
C LEU A 321 -22.58 12.20 1.09
N GLN A 322 -22.54 13.34 0.38
CA GLN A 322 -21.30 13.94 -0.12
C GLN A 322 -20.31 14.17 1.02
N GLY A 323 -20.78 14.78 2.13
CA GLY A 323 -19.96 15.02 3.32
C GLY A 323 -19.40 13.74 3.95
N VAL A 324 -20.21 12.68 4.03
CA VAL A 324 -19.78 11.37 4.55
C VAL A 324 -18.68 10.76 3.66
N VAL A 325 -18.87 10.79 2.34
CA VAL A 325 -17.88 10.23 1.39
C VAL A 325 -16.58 11.02 1.43
N VAL A 326 -16.65 12.36 1.41
CA VAL A 326 -15.45 13.21 1.51
C VAL A 326 -14.73 13.01 2.85
N ALA A 327 -15.48 12.91 3.95
CA ALA A 327 -14.90 12.55 5.25
C ALA A 327 -14.19 11.20 5.22
N GLY A 328 -14.77 10.19 4.55
CA GLY A 328 -14.14 8.90 4.31
C GLY A 328 -12.85 8.97 3.49
N LEU A 329 -12.81 9.82 2.45
CA LEU A 329 -11.61 10.07 1.65
C LEU A 329 -10.47 10.68 2.50
N LEU A 330 -10.80 11.71 3.30
CA LEU A 330 -9.83 12.35 4.19
C LEU A 330 -9.35 11.39 5.29
N ALA A 331 -10.25 10.56 5.80
CA ALA A 331 -9.92 9.51 6.74
C ALA A 331 -8.93 8.48 6.17
N ALA A 332 -9.15 8.03 4.94
CA ALA A 332 -8.26 7.10 4.25
C ALA A 332 -6.85 7.68 4.08
N LEU A 333 -6.75 8.96 3.76
CA LEU A 333 -5.48 9.67 3.73
C LEU A 333 -4.80 9.67 5.09
N MET A 334 -5.52 10.08 6.14
CA MET A 334 -4.99 10.14 7.51
C MET A 334 -4.51 8.76 7.98
N SER A 335 -5.20 7.67 7.61
CA SER A 335 -4.82 6.30 7.99
C SER A 335 -3.48 5.88 7.39
N THR A 336 -3.30 6.09 6.09
CA THR A 336 -2.05 5.73 5.40
C THR A 336 -0.88 6.54 5.92
N VAL A 337 -1.05 7.85 6.09
CA VAL A 337 -0.01 8.74 6.64
C VAL A 337 0.33 8.33 8.09
N ALA A 338 -0.66 8.10 8.95
CA ALA A 338 -0.44 7.68 10.32
C ALA A 338 0.29 6.33 10.43
N GLY A 339 -0.10 5.38 9.59
CA GLY A 339 0.54 4.07 9.50
C GLY A 339 2.00 4.16 9.10
N ALA A 340 2.32 4.92 8.07
CA ALA A 340 3.67 5.13 7.60
C ALA A 340 4.54 5.90 8.60
N LEU A 341 4.00 6.94 9.24
CA LEU A 341 4.69 7.69 10.31
C LEU A 341 5.02 6.78 11.50
N ASN A 342 4.07 5.95 11.94
CA ASN A 342 4.30 5.03 13.06
C ASN A 342 5.33 3.95 12.72
N SER A 343 5.33 3.42 11.48
CA SER A 343 6.32 2.45 11.03
C SER A 343 7.71 3.06 10.96
N THR A 344 7.83 4.27 10.43
CA THR A 344 9.10 5.01 10.35
C THR A 344 9.64 5.32 11.75
N ALA A 345 8.77 5.74 12.69
CA ALA A 345 9.14 5.92 14.09
C ALA A 345 9.69 4.63 14.72
N THR A 346 9.10 3.49 14.37
CA THR A 346 9.55 2.18 14.83
C THR A 346 10.93 1.83 14.25
N LEU A 347 11.10 1.97 12.94
CA LEU A 347 12.39 1.73 12.25
C LEU A 347 13.51 2.59 12.85
N VAL A 348 13.29 3.90 12.97
CA VAL A 348 14.32 4.80 13.53
C VAL A 348 14.62 4.47 14.98
N SER A 349 13.61 4.26 15.81
CA SER A 349 13.82 4.01 17.25
C SER A 349 14.46 2.65 17.53
N ILE A 350 14.02 1.59 16.84
CA ILE A 350 14.45 0.21 17.10
C ILE A 350 15.69 -0.16 16.27
N ASP A 351 15.68 0.15 14.96
CA ASP A 351 16.73 -0.31 14.04
C ASP A 351 17.90 0.65 13.94
N ILE A 352 17.75 1.90 14.35
CA ILE A 352 18.83 2.89 14.34
C ILE A 352 19.24 3.24 15.77
N VAL A 353 18.35 3.89 16.56
CA VAL A 353 18.73 4.42 17.89
C VAL A 353 19.08 3.33 18.87
N LYS A 354 18.19 2.34 19.09
CA LYS A 354 18.44 1.24 20.05
C LYS A 354 19.63 0.38 19.65
N ARG A 355 19.92 0.28 18.36
CA ARG A 355 21.06 -0.47 17.87
C ARG A 355 22.39 0.26 18.10
N ILE A 356 22.43 1.59 17.93
CA ILE A 356 23.61 2.41 18.27
C ILE A 356 23.84 2.41 19.78
N ASN A 357 22.77 2.52 20.57
CA ASN A 357 22.85 2.47 22.03
C ASN A 357 21.80 1.50 22.60
N PRO A 358 22.18 0.21 22.82
CA PRO A 358 21.28 -0.82 23.34
C PRO A 358 20.73 -0.53 24.74
N GLN A 359 21.37 0.35 25.52
CA GLN A 359 20.96 0.75 26.85
C GLN A 359 19.91 1.87 26.86
N THR A 360 19.46 2.34 25.70
CA THR A 360 18.44 3.39 25.59
C THR A 360 17.15 2.99 26.30
N PRO A 361 16.71 3.73 27.34
CA PRO A 361 15.51 3.37 28.07
C PRO A 361 14.24 3.54 27.23
N ASP A 362 13.21 2.77 27.56
CA ASP A 362 11.93 2.74 26.84
C ASP A 362 11.31 4.15 26.63
N ARG A 363 11.36 5.00 27.65
CA ARG A 363 10.85 6.37 27.55
C ARG A 363 11.58 7.21 26.51
N ALA A 364 12.91 7.04 26.40
CA ALA A 364 13.71 7.73 25.40
C ALA A 364 13.40 7.18 23.98
N LEU A 365 13.23 5.86 23.82
CA LEU A 365 12.83 5.28 22.54
C LEU A 365 11.48 5.84 22.06
N VAL A 366 10.50 5.96 22.95
CA VAL A 366 9.20 6.59 22.64
C VAL A 366 9.36 8.05 22.25
N LEU A 367 10.23 8.80 22.96
CA LEU A 367 10.52 10.20 22.62
C LEU A 367 11.17 10.33 21.24
N TYR A 368 12.17 9.51 20.93
CA TYR A 368 12.78 9.46 19.59
C TYR A 368 11.74 9.11 18.52
N GLY A 369 10.83 8.18 18.80
CA GLY A 369 9.72 7.86 17.90
C GLY A 369 8.83 9.08 17.62
N ARG A 370 8.45 9.84 18.63
CA ARG A 370 7.65 11.07 18.48
C ARG A 370 8.37 12.16 17.69
N ILE A 371 9.67 12.34 17.95
CA ILE A 371 10.50 13.29 17.19
C ILE A 371 10.58 12.84 15.72
N THR A 372 10.79 11.54 15.48
CA THR A 372 10.83 10.99 14.12
C THR A 372 9.52 11.23 13.37
N VAL A 373 8.36 11.02 14.01
CA VAL A 373 7.05 11.32 13.41
C VAL A 373 6.98 12.78 12.95
N ALA A 374 7.38 13.72 13.79
CA ALA A 374 7.34 15.15 13.47
C ALA A 374 8.31 15.52 12.34
N VAL A 375 9.55 15.03 12.40
CA VAL A 375 10.59 15.31 11.39
C VAL A 375 10.22 14.71 10.03
N VAL A 376 9.81 13.45 10.00
CA VAL A 376 9.45 12.77 8.75
C VAL A 376 8.21 13.40 8.13
N LEU A 377 7.23 13.79 8.94
CA LEU A 377 6.05 14.50 8.43
C LEU A 377 6.43 15.87 7.82
N LEU A 378 7.31 16.63 8.46
CA LEU A 378 7.81 17.90 7.91
C LEU A 378 8.49 17.69 6.54
N LEU A 379 9.38 16.68 6.45
CA LEU A 379 10.04 16.35 5.17
C LEU A 379 9.03 15.89 4.11
N ALA A 380 8.02 15.12 4.50
CA ALA A 380 6.97 14.67 3.60
C ALA A 380 6.07 15.82 3.11
N ILE A 381 5.80 16.83 3.94
CA ILE A 381 5.10 18.06 3.54
C ILE A 381 5.90 18.78 2.46
N LEU A 382 7.21 18.96 2.66
CA LEU A 382 8.08 19.61 1.66
C LEU A 382 8.12 18.82 0.34
N TRP A 383 8.13 17.50 0.41
CA TRP A 383 8.07 16.63 -0.76
C TRP A 383 6.71 16.70 -1.47
N SER A 384 5.61 16.68 -0.72
CA SER A 384 4.25 16.72 -1.27
C SER A 384 3.95 17.99 -2.08
N MET A 385 4.64 19.11 -1.78
CA MET A 385 4.53 20.35 -2.56
C MET A 385 5.05 20.22 -4.01
N GLN A 386 5.76 19.13 -4.35
CA GLN A 386 6.20 18.83 -5.72
C GLN A 386 5.21 17.91 -6.47
N GLY A 387 4.05 17.64 -5.90
CA GLY A 387 3.10 16.62 -6.36
C GLY A 387 2.61 16.79 -7.81
N GLU A 388 2.50 18.02 -8.31
CA GLU A 388 2.14 18.31 -9.71
C GLU A 388 3.10 17.67 -10.73
N ARG A 389 4.34 17.35 -10.32
CA ARG A 389 5.37 16.75 -11.16
C ARG A 389 5.33 15.22 -11.20
N PHE A 390 4.44 14.57 -10.46
CA PHE A 390 4.43 13.10 -10.36
C PHE A 390 3.77 12.40 -11.55
N GLY A 391 3.20 13.14 -12.52
CA GLY A 391 2.36 12.56 -13.55
C GLY A 391 0.99 12.17 -12.97
N GLY A 392 0.43 11.03 -13.35
CA GLY A 392 -0.78 10.49 -12.69
C GLY A 392 -0.45 10.01 -11.26
N ILE A 393 -1.31 10.34 -10.28
CA ILE A 393 -1.07 10.02 -8.86
C ILE A 393 -0.87 8.51 -8.66
N PHE A 394 -1.74 7.69 -9.25
CA PHE A 394 -1.69 6.23 -9.10
C PHE A 394 -0.50 5.61 -9.86
N GLU A 395 -0.23 6.06 -11.06
CA GLU A 395 0.88 5.57 -11.88
C GLU A 395 2.22 5.93 -11.27
N GLY A 396 2.40 7.17 -10.83
CA GLY A 396 3.63 7.65 -10.21
C GLY A 396 4.04 6.84 -8.98
N ILE A 397 3.09 6.52 -8.09
CA ILE A 397 3.38 5.70 -6.89
C ILE A 397 3.80 4.28 -7.28
N ASN A 398 3.11 3.66 -8.24
CA ASN A 398 3.44 2.31 -8.69
C ASN A 398 4.79 2.23 -9.41
N GLN A 399 5.18 3.25 -10.16
CA GLN A 399 6.51 3.35 -10.77
C GLN A 399 7.62 3.47 -9.72
N MET A 400 7.42 4.28 -8.66
CA MET A 400 8.37 4.35 -7.55
C MET A 400 8.51 2.99 -6.84
N ILE A 401 7.39 2.29 -6.63
CA ILE A 401 7.40 0.94 -6.05
C ILE A 401 8.14 -0.04 -6.97
N ALA A 402 7.93 0.05 -8.28
CA ALA A 402 8.53 -0.87 -9.26
C ALA A 402 10.07 -0.85 -9.26
N VAL A 403 10.69 0.24 -8.86
CA VAL A 403 12.17 0.33 -8.77
C VAL A 403 12.71 0.03 -7.38
N LEU A 404 11.92 0.24 -6.32
CA LEU A 404 12.33 0.01 -4.93
C LEU A 404 12.09 -1.45 -4.49
N ALA A 405 10.98 -2.05 -4.89
CA ALA A 405 10.53 -3.34 -4.40
C ALA A 405 11.40 -4.56 -4.80
N PRO A 406 11.93 -4.66 -6.05
CA PRO A 406 12.54 -5.87 -6.54
C PRO A 406 13.72 -6.41 -5.70
N PRO A 407 14.72 -5.61 -5.28
CA PRO A 407 15.83 -6.12 -4.48
C PRO A 407 15.37 -6.56 -3.08
N ILE A 408 14.38 -5.90 -2.49
CA ILE A 408 13.82 -6.29 -1.20
C ILE A 408 13.07 -7.61 -1.35
N SER A 409 12.20 -7.73 -2.35
CA SER A 409 11.45 -8.97 -2.63
C SER A 409 12.39 -10.15 -2.87
N ALA A 410 13.49 -9.96 -3.60
CA ALA A 410 14.50 -11.00 -3.80
C ALA A 410 15.11 -11.45 -2.47
N VAL A 411 15.56 -10.52 -1.63
CA VAL A 411 16.17 -10.86 -0.33
C VAL A 411 15.19 -11.62 0.57
N PHE A 412 13.90 -11.23 0.60
CA PHE A 412 12.90 -11.91 1.42
C PHE A 412 12.52 -13.28 0.86
N ILE A 413 12.26 -13.43 -0.44
CA ILE A 413 11.90 -14.72 -1.05
C ILE A 413 13.05 -15.72 -0.88
N TRP A 414 14.25 -15.36 -1.31
CA TRP A 414 15.41 -16.24 -1.16
C TRP A 414 15.78 -16.46 0.31
N GLY A 415 15.53 -15.47 1.19
CA GLY A 415 15.74 -15.59 2.62
C GLY A 415 14.91 -16.67 3.29
N ILE A 416 13.64 -16.77 2.90
CA ILE A 416 12.69 -17.72 3.49
C ILE A 416 12.81 -19.13 2.88
N PHE A 417 13.12 -19.23 1.58
CA PHE A 417 13.05 -20.52 0.90
C PHE A 417 14.41 -21.14 0.55
N TRP A 418 15.51 -20.37 0.61
CA TRP A 418 16.81 -20.87 0.20
C TRP A 418 17.88 -20.75 1.30
N PRO A 419 18.20 -21.87 2.00
CA PRO A 419 19.14 -21.87 3.12
C PRO A 419 20.56 -21.41 2.76
N ARG A 420 20.97 -21.51 1.48
CA ARG A 420 22.33 -21.21 1.01
C ARG A 420 22.63 -19.70 0.93
N GLY A 421 21.61 -18.83 0.94
CA GLY A 421 21.77 -17.37 0.84
C GLY A 421 22.67 -16.82 1.95
N THR A 422 23.69 -16.03 1.58
CA THR A 422 24.74 -15.50 2.48
C THR A 422 24.52 -14.03 2.83
N SER A 423 25.16 -13.56 3.91
CA SER A 423 25.13 -12.15 4.35
C SER A 423 25.66 -11.19 3.27
N GLN A 424 26.80 -11.56 2.67
CA GLN A 424 27.42 -10.77 1.61
C GLN A 424 26.51 -10.65 0.38
N ALA A 425 25.84 -11.75 0.04
CA ALA A 425 24.90 -11.78 -1.09
C ALA A 425 23.70 -10.88 -0.86
N ALA A 426 23.07 -10.95 0.32
CA ALA A 426 21.94 -10.09 0.65
C ALA A 426 22.31 -8.60 0.62
N LEU A 427 23.47 -8.24 1.20
CA LEU A 427 23.95 -6.87 1.19
C LEU A 427 24.27 -6.39 -0.23
N ALA A 428 24.97 -7.20 -1.04
CA ALA A 428 25.27 -6.87 -2.44
C ALA A 428 23.98 -6.70 -3.26
N THR A 429 23.00 -7.61 -3.07
CA THR A 429 21.69 -7.54 -3.75
C THR A 429 20.95 -6.25 -3.41
N LEU A 430 20.88 -5.86 -2.15
CA LEU A 430 20.24 -4.62 -1.76
C LEU A 430 20.94 -3.40 -2.37
N ILE A 431 22.28 -3.30 -2.22
CA ILE A 431 23.03 -2.13 -2.71
C ILE A 431 22.98 -2.04 -4.24
N ILE A 432 23.34 -3.10 -4.95
CA ILE A 432 23.40 -3.09 -6.42
C ILE A 432 21.99 -3.00 -7.00
N GLY A 433 21.01 -3.70 -6.41
CA GLY A 433 19.63 -3.66 -6.85
C GLY A 433 19.00 -2.26 -6.69
N PHE A 434 19.26 -1.57 -5.58
CA PHE A 434 18.81 -0.18 -5.42
C PHE A 434 19.51 0.79 -6.37
N LEU A 435 20.80 0.61 -6.63
CA LEU A 435 21.51 1.42 -7.63
C LEU A 435 20.95 1.19 -9.03
N ALA A 436 20.68 -0.06 -9.40
CA ALA A 436 20.04 -0.38 -10.68
C ALA A 436 18.61 0.21 -10.76
N GLY A 437 17.83 0.10 -9.69
CA GLY A 437 16.51 0.73 -9.57
C GLY A 437 16.59 2.25 -9.70
N ALA A 438 17.58 2.89 -9.08
CA ALA A 438 17.80 4.33 -9.21
C ALA A 438 18.11 4.75 -10.66
N VAL A 439 18.88 3.94 -11.40
CA VAL A 439 19.15 4.17 -12.84
C VAL A 439 17.84 4.09 -13.62
N VAL A 440 17.02 3.06 -13.40
CA VAL A 440 15.71 2.92 -14.06
C VAL A 440 14.82 4.11 -13.72
N PHE A 441 14.76 4.52 -12.45
CA PHE A 441 14.01 5.68 -12.00
C PHE A 441 14.45 6.97 -12.71
N CYS A 442 15.75 7.24 -12.77
CA CYS A 442 16.27 8.43 -13.43
C CYS A 442 15.97 8.46 -14.95
N MET A 443 15.91 7.30 -15.59
CA MET A 443 15.70 7.20 -17.03
C MET A 443 14.22 7.08 -17.45
N ASP A 444 13.32 6.73 -16.53
CA ASP A 444 11.92 6.40 -16.90
C ASP A 444 10.86 7.17 -16.10
N PHE A 445 11.18 7.72 -14.92
CA PHE A 445 10.20 8.45 -14.12
C PHE A 445 9.99 9.87 -14.70
N PRO A 446 8.75 10.27 -15.05
CA PRO A 446 8.49 11.49 -15.83
C PRO A 446 9.08 12.78 -15.25
N ALA A 447 9.02 12.95 -13.91
CA ALA A 447 9.54 14.16 -13.25
C ALA A 447 11.06 14.31 -13.30
N VAL A 448 11.79 13.24 -13.62
CA VAL A 448 13.26 13.17 -13.54
C VAL A 448 13.89 12.83 -14.88
N SER A 449 13.24 11.99 -15.70
CA SER A 449 13.80 11.50 -16.97
C SER A 449 14.15 12.61 -17.96
N SER A 450 13.45 13.75 -17.91
CA SER A 450 13.78 14.93 -18.71
C SER A 450 15.22 15.44 -18.50
N TRP A 451 15.79 15.24 -17.31
CA TRP A 451 17.14 15.67 -16.98
C TRP A 451 18.23 14.71 -17.48
N PHE A 452 17.89 13.43 -17.64
CA PHE A 452 18.85 12.37 -18.00
C PHE A 452 18.69 11.88 -19.44
N VAL A 453 17.47 11.86 -19.96
CA VAL A 453 17.15 11.36 -21.30
C VAL A 453 16.79 12.51 -22.25
N GLY A 454 16.03 13.51 -21.74
CA GLY A 454 15.56 14.65 -22.51
C GLY A 454 14.06 14.73 -22.67
N VAL A 455 13.61 15.61 -23.54
CA VAL A 455 12.20 15.83 -23.88
C VAL A 455 11.94 15.58 -25.37
N ASN A 456 10.71 15.18 -25.73
CA ASN A 456 10.28 15.01 -27.10
C ASN A 456 9.97 16.37 -27.76
N GLU A 457 9.55 16.37 -29.04
CA GLU A 457 9.20 17.58 -29.80
C GLU A 457 8.02 18.35 -29.17
N GLN A 458 7.16 17.70 -28.40
CA GLN A 458 6.05 18.29 -27.66
C GLN A 458 6.45 18.85 -26.29
N GLY A 459 7.73 18.72 -25.90
CA GLY A 459 8.24 19.16 -24.59
C GLY A 459 7.95 18.18 -23.43
N GLU A 460 7.47 16.97 -23.71
CA GLU A 460 7.22 15.93 -22.72
C GLU A 460 8.48 15.11 -22.43
N SER A 461 8.63 14.67 -21.19
CA SER A 461 9.76 13.84 -20.76
C SER A 461 9.80 12.50 -21.48
N ILE A 462 10.95 12.14 -22.07
CA ILE A 462 11.15 10.84 -22.71
C ILE A 462 11.37 9.79 -21.63
N ARG A 463 10.54 8.73 -21.63
CA ARG A 463 10.64 7.56 -20.76
C ARG A 463 11.40 6.46 -21.50
N TYR A 464 12.69 6.29 -21.19
CA TYR A 464 13.57 5.45 -22.00
C TYR A 464 13.15 3.98 -22.03
N PHE A 465 12.92 3.37 -20.88
CA PHE A 465 12.51 1.96 -20.81
C PHE A 465 11.09 1.75 -21.34
N THR A 466 10.14 2.61 -20.97
CA THR A 466 8.73 2.47 -21.37
C THR A 466 8.51 2.84 -22.84
N GLN A 467 9.01 3.98 -23.30
CA GLN A 467 8.69 4.52 -24.64
C GLN A 467 9.71 4.09 -25.70
N VAL A 468 11.01 4.07 -25.37
CA VAL A 468 12.05 3.74 -26.37
C VAL A 468 12.26 2.24 -26.49
N LEU A 469 12.32 1.52 -25.36
CA LEU A 469 12.52 0.06 -25.34
C LEU A 469 11.20 -0.73 -25.34
N GLY A 470 10.05 -0.09 -25.15
CA GLY A 470 8.74 -0.77 -25.08
C GLY A 470 8.59 -1.69 -23.87
N ILE A 471 9.30 -1.43 -22.75
CA ILE A 471 9.26 -2.25 -21.53
C ILE A 471 8.39 -1.55 -20.49
N PRO A 472 7.13 -1.98 -20.27
CA PRO A 472 6.26 -1.41 -19.25
C PRO A 472 6.87 -1.51 -17.83
N PHE A 473 6.52 -0.58 -16.94
CA PHE A 473 7.11 -0.52 -15.60
C PHE A 473 6.96 -1.82 -14.77
N MET A 474 5.90 -2.59 -14.99
CA MET A 474 5.73 -3.92 -14.37
C MET A 474 6.81 -4.92 -14.83
N LEU A 475 7.18 -4.91 -16.11
CA LEU A 475 8.26 -5.74 -16.62
C LEU A 475 9.64 -5.22 -16.20
N GLN A 476 9.80 -3.90 -16.03
CA GLN A 476 11.03 -3.33 -15.44
C GLN A 476 11.24 -3.89 -14.02
N ALA A 477 10.17 -3.95 -13.19
CA ALA A 477 10.23 -4.57 -11.88
C ALA A 477 10.62 -6.06 -11.94
N TRP A 478 10.07 -6.81 -12.89
CA TRP A 478 10.45 -8.21 -13.11
C TRP A 478 11.93 -8.36 -13.46
N TRP A 479 12.45 -7.58 -14.40
CA TRP A 479 13.87 -7.65 -14.78
C TRP A 479 14.80 -7.23 -13.66
N LEU A 480 14.45 -6.20 -12.88
CA LEU A 480 15.19 -5.82 -11.67
C LEU A 480 15.19 -6.94 -10.62
N PHE A 481 14.09 -7.67 -10.48
CA PHE A 481 14.01 -8.84 -9.59
C PHE A 481 14.87 -10.00 -10.10
N VAL A 482 14.87 -10.27 -11.39
CA VAL A 482 15.75 -11.29 -12.01
C VAL A 482 17.22 -10.93 -11.78
N LEU A 483 17.60 -9.68 -12.03
CA LEU A 483 18.94 -9.18 -11.75
C LEU A 483 19.31 -9.33 -10.27
N SER A 484 18.45 -8.88 -9.36
CA SER A 484 18.63 -8.97 -7.91
C SER A 484 18.78 -10.43 -7.45
N SER A 485 17.94 -11.32 -7.99
CA SER A 485 18.02 -12.77 -7.71
C SER A 485 19.30 -13.40 -8.24
N ALA A 486 19.74 -13.02 -9.44
CA ALA A 486 21.02 -13.47 -10.01
C ALA A 486 22.20 -13.04 -9.15
N ILE A 487 22.25 -11.77 -8.72
CA ILE A 487 23.29 -11.26 -7.80
C ILE A 487 23.29 -12.08 -6.51
N LEU A 488 22.11 -12.27 -5.89
CA LEU A 488 21.99 -13.03 -4.64
C LEU A 488 22.51 -14.46 -4.80
N VAL A 489 22.11 -15.15 -5.87
CA VAL A 489 22.52 -16.54 -6.11
C VAL A 489 24.03 -16.62 -6.39
N VAL A 490 24.54 -15.81 -7.32
CA VAL A 490 25.96 -15.84 -7.71
C VAL A 490 26.87 -15.52 -6.53
N VAL A 491 26.60 -14.41 -5.82
CA VAL A 491 27.42 -14.02 -4.67
C VAL A 491 27.29 -15.04 -3.53
N SER A 492 26.11 -15.65 -3.32
CA SER A 492 25.97 -16.72 -2.33
C SER A 492 26.81 -17.94 -2.68
N LEU A 493 26.90 -18.34 -3.95
CA LEU A 493 27.68 -19.48 -4.36
C LEU A 493 29.20 -19.22 -4.26
N LEU A 494 29.62 -17.97 -4.44
CA LEU A 494 31.03 -17.54 -4.35
C LEU A 494 31.50 -17.28 -2.91
N THR A 495 30.60 -17.20 -1.93
CA THR A 495 30.91 -16.88 -0.53
C THR A 495 30.69 -18.09 0.38
N PRO A 496 31.34 -18.16 1.57
CA PRO A 496 31.15 -19.27 2.52
C PRO A 496 29.68 -19.47 2.90
N ALA A 497 29.26 -20.74 3.02
CA ALA A 497 27.89 -21.07 3.41
C ALA A 497 27.59 -20.54 4.83
N PRO A 498 26.37 -20.06 5.08
CA PRO A 498 25.98 -19.64 6.42
C PRO A 498 25.85 -20.86 7.36
N ASP A 499 25.90 -20.61 8.66
CA ASP A 499 25.72 -21.65 9.66
C ASP A 499 24.29 -22.22 9.60
N ARG A 500 24.19 -23.56 9.54
CA ARG A 500 22.92 -24.28 9.40
C ARG A 500 21.97 -24.05 10.58
N SER A 501 22.51 -23.87 11.80
CA SER A 501 21.70 -23.65 13.00
C SER A 501 20.98 -22.30 12.97
N THR A 502 21.69 -21.25 12.53
CA THR A 502 21.13 -19.92 12.35
C THR A 502 20.07 -19.90 11.24
N VAL A 503 20.37 -20.54 10.11
CA VAL A 503 19.47 -20.58 8.96
C VAL A 503 18.16 -21.34 9.25
N ALA A 504 18.23 -22.45 9.98
CA ALA A 504 17.07 -23.28 10.31
C ALA A 504 15.96 -22.50 11.06
N GLN A 505 16.32 -21.42 11.74
CA GLN A 505 15.40 -20.57 12.48
C GLN A 505 14.61 -19.59 11.57
N TYR A 506 15.17 -19.26 10.39
CA TYR A 506 14.66 -18.20 9.49
C TYR A 506 14.28 -18.71 8.09
N CYS A 507 14.38 -20.02 7.83
CA CYS A 507 14.03 -20.63 6.55
C CYS A 507 13.02 -21.77 6.74
N TRP A 508 12.09 -21.93 5.79
CA TRP A 508 11.29 -23.15 5.68
C TRP A 508 12.17 -24.32 5.22
N GLN A 509 12.07 -25.44 5.93
CA GLN A 509 12.73 -26.69 5.50
C GLN A 509 12.14 -27.23 4.19
N SER A 510 10.84 -27.01 3.98
CA SER A 510 10.15 -27.27 2.73
C SER A 510 8.98 -26.30 2.57
N PRO A 511 8.73 -25.71 1.38
CA PRO A 511 7.56 -24.85 1.14
C PRO A 511 6.21 -25.53 1.45
N LEU A 512 6.12 -26.87 1.29
CA LEU A 512 4.91 -27.64 1.58
C LEU A 512 4.60 -27.75 3.06
N LEU A 513 5.57 -27.54 3.96
CA LEU A 513 5.32 -27.53 5.40
C LEU A 513 4.32 -26.47 5.83
N VAL A 514 4.25 -25.36 5.10
CA VAL A 514 3.21 -24.33 5.28
C VAL A 514 1.81 -24.94 5.32
N LEU A 515 1.55 -25.94 4.48
CA LEU A 515 0.24 -26.58 4.32
C LEU A 515 0.07 -27.81 5.21
N THR A 516 1.16 -28.49 5.60
CA THR A 516 1.11 -29.84 6.21
C THR A 516 1.57 -29.89 7.67
N GLU A 517 2.25 -28.86 8.19
CA GLU A 517 2.86 -28.87 9.54
C GLU A 517 1.85 -29.17 10.66
N LYS A 518 0.61 -28.75 10.51
CA LYS A 518 -0.46 -28.95 11.51
C LYS A 518 -1.70 -29.58 10.86
N PRO A 519 -2.43 -30.48 11.54
CA PRO A 519 -3.70 -31.01 11.02
C PRO A 519 -4.75 -29.88 10.88
N LEU A 520 -5.68 -30.02 9.92
CA LEU A 520 -6.83 -29.11 9.76
C LEU A 520 -7.72 -29.20 11.02
N ARG A 521 -8.01 -28.08 11.65
CA ARG A 521 -8.75 -28.04 12.92
C ARG A 521 -10.21 -27.65 12.81
N SER A 522 -10.58 -26.86 11.80
CA SER A 522 -11.94 -26.37 11.62
C SER A 522 -12.13 -25.70 10.26
N VAL A 523 -13.37 -25.37 9.89
CA VAL A 523 -13.70 -24.56 8.71
C VAL A 523 -13.04 -23.16 8.76
N PHE A 524 -12.79 -22.65 9.97
CA PHE A 524 -12.06 -21.38 10.19
C PHE A 524 -10.53 -21.57 10.26
N ASP A 525 -9.99 -22.68 9.75
CA ASP A 525 -8.54 -22.84 9.58
C ASP A 525 -8.05 -21.84 8.51
N PRO A 526 -6.92 -21.14 8.73
CA PRO A 526 -6.39 -20.19 7.76
C PRO A 526 -6.24 -20.76 6.35
N ARG A 527 -5.89 -22.05 6.21
CA ARG A 527 -5.75 -22.73 4.91
C ARG A 527 -7.08 -22.94 4.19
N THR A 528 -8.13 -23.31 4.95
CA THR A 528 -9.48 -23.47 4.40
C THR A 528 -10.04 -22.13 3.92
N LEU A 529 -9.87 -21.06 4.72
CA LEU A 529 -10.30 -19.72 4.33
C LEU A 529 -9.49 -19.20 3.15
N SER A 530 -8.21 -19.52 3.06
CA SER A 530 -7.38 -19.18 1.89
C SER A 530 -7.87 -19.86 0.62
N LEU A 531 -8.23 -21.16 0.71
CA LEU A 531 -8.81 -21.88 -0.43
C LEU A 531 -10.15 -21.27 -0.85
N LEU A 532 -11.01 -20.94 0.12
CA LEU A 532 -12.27 -20.26 -0.17
C LEU A 532 -12.03 -18.92 -0.87
N LEU A 533 -11.06 -18.13 -0.39
CA LEU A 533 -10.70 -16.85 -1.01
C LEU A 533 -10.22 -17.03 -2.44
N ILE A 534 -9.38 -18.04 -2.71
CA ILE A 534 -8.92 -18.37 -4.08
C ILE A 534 -10.12 -18.72 -4.97
N LEU A 535 -11.04 -19.55 -4.49
CA LEU A 535 -12.24 -19.94 -5.26
C LEU A 535 -13.13 -18.72 -5.57
N VAL A 536 -13.34 -17.82 -4.60
CA VAL A 536 -14.09 -16.57 -4.81
C VAL A 536 -13.38 -15.71 -5.86
N MET A 537 -12.06 -15.58 -5.79
CA MET A 537 -11.29 -14.80 -6.76
C MET A 537 -11.40 -15.39 -8.18
N LEU A 538 -11.33 -16.71 -8.33
CA LEU A 538 -11.51 -17.37 -9.64
C LEU A 538 -12.91 -17.09 -10.22
N VAL A 539 -13.94 -17.11 -9.37
CA VAL A 539 -15.31 -16.73 -9.78
C VAL A 539 -15.36 -15.25 -10.19
N CYS A 540 -14.77 -14.34 -9.41
CA CYS A 540 -14.73 -12.91 -9.77
C CYS A 540 -14.05 -12.69 -11.12
N TYR A 541 -12.90 -13.29 -11.35
CA TYR A 541 -12.19 -13.17 -12.62
C TYR A 541 -13.01 -13.73 -13.81
N SER A 542 -13.78 -14.81 -13.62
CA SER A 542 -14.55 -15.43 -14.70
C SER A 542 -15.62 -14.53 -15.33
N PHE A 543 -15.99 -13.43 -14.65
CA PHE A 543 -16.94 -12.44 -15.21
C PHE A 543 -16.27 -11.39 -16.11
N PHE A 544 -14.94 -11.26 -16.07
CA PHE A 544 -14.21 -10.16 -16.72
C PHE A 544 -12.97 -10.61 -17.54
N ILE A 545 -12.91 -11.89 -17.87
CA ILE A 545 -11.89 -12.46 -18.78
C ILE A 545 -12.35 -12.34 -20.23
#